data_38f6d1d624262759d82c74150da8ebb4
#
_entry.id   38f6d1d624262759d82c74150da8ebb4
#
_cell.length_a   1.000
_cell.length_b   1.000
_cell.length_c   1.000
_cell.angle_alpha   90.00
_cell.angle_beta   90.00
_cell.angle_gamma   90.00
#
_symmetry.space_group_name_H-M   'P 1'
#
loop_
_entity.id
_entity.type
_entity.pdbx_description
1 polymer ?
#
loop_
_entity_poly.entity_id
_entity_poly.type
_entity_poly.pdbx_seq_one_letter_code
_entity_poly.pdbx_strand_id
1 'polypeptide(L)'
;FTQRVLWTDNEKQYFLKTIRKEPDLHLVFKNKIEINKIKYDFIKTTNFSISIKKKNLIEDIEGYKEGLWWVQDFSTMLPIYLLNNIRKKNVADFCAAPGGKTFQLITKGAKVTSIEKNNKRYHLMKENLKRLNLKCNTVLKDVLTLNSQKKFDIIILDAPCSSVGTIRRNPEI
;
A
#
# COMPACT_ATOMS: atom_id res chain seq x y z
N PHE A 1 -24.53 0.07 13.16
CA PHE A 1 -23.42 -0.88 13.35
C PHE A 1 -23.40 -1.48 14.75
N THR A 2 -23.85 -0.76 15.78
CA THR A 2 -23.77 -1.16 17.19
C THR A 2 -24.85 -2.13 17.65
N GLN A 3 -25.91 -2.36 16.88
CA GLN A 3 -27.07 -3.16 17.30
C GLN A 3 -26.93 -4.69 17.14
N ARG A 4 -25.87 -5.17 16.46
CA ARG A 4 -25.68 -6.61 16.20
C ARG A 4 -24.48 -7.25 16.89
N VAL A 5 -23.64 -6.45 17.55
CA VAL A 5 -22.47 -6.96 18.27
C VAL A 5 -22.74 -6.81 19.77
N LEU A 6 -22.76 -7.94 20.48
CA LEU A 6 -22.93 -7.99 21.94
C LEU A 6 -21.65 -7.54 22.65
N TRP A 7 -21.23 -6.29 22.41
CA TRP A 7 -20.08 -5.70 23.08
C TRP A 7 -20.49 -5.15 24.43
N THR A 8 -19.68 -5.41 25.44
CA THR A 8 -19.76 -4.73 26.73
C THR A 8 -19.45 -3.24 26.58
N ASP A 9 -19.87 -2.43 27.54
CA ASP A 9 -19.58 -0.99 27.47
C ASP A 9 -18.09 -0.69 27.53
N ASN A 10 -17.30 -1.49 28.23
CA ASN A 10 -15.84 -1.38 28.25
C ASN A 10 -15.22 -1.65 26.87
N GLU A 11 -15.70 -2.67 26.15
CA GLU A 11 -15.23 -2.97 24.79
C GLU A 11 -15.60 -1.85 23.82
N LYS A 12 -16.82 -1.29 23.93
CA LYS A 12 -17.23 -0.12 23.15
C LYS A 12 -16.31 1.09 23.40
N GLN A 13 -16.05 1.40 24.66
CA GLN A 13 -15.17 2.52 25.03
C GLN A 13 -13.73 2.29 24.54
N TYR A 14 -13.20 1.09 24.67
CA TYR A 14 -11.90 0.73 24.16
C TYR A 14 -11.83 0.88 22.64
N PHE A 15 -12.84 0.39 21.92
CA PHE A 15 -12.95 0.53 20.45
C PHE A 15 -12.98 2.01 20.04
N LEU A 16 -13.86 2.82 20.67
CA LEU A 16 -13.95 4.26 20.37
C LEU A 16 -12.64 4.99 20.62
N LYS A 17 -11.94 4.67 21.71
CA LYS A 17 -10.60 5.21 21.99
C LYS A 17 -9.58 4.81 20.93
N THR A 18 -9.67 3.58 20.43
CA THR A 18 -8.75 3.04 19.42
C THR A 18 -8.97 3.68 18.06
N ILE A 19 -10.22 3.84 17.61
CA ILE A 19 -10.52 4.45 16.30
C ILE A 19 -10.21 5.94 16.25
N ARG A 20 -10.28 6.65 17.40
CA ARG A 20 -9.92 8.07 17.49
C ARG A 20 -8.41 8.33 17.48
N LYS A 21 -7.60 7.31 17.76
CA LYS A 21 -6.15 7.45 17.75
C LYS A 21 -5.65 7.47 16.31
N GLU A 22 -5.01 8.57 15.89
CA GLU A 22 -4.36 8.65 14.59
C GLU A 22 -3.36 7.50 14.42
N PRO A 23 -3.45 6.70 13.33
CA PRO A 23 -2.50 5.63 13.08
C PRO A 23 -1.12 6.17 12.72
N ASP A 24 -0.09 5.45 13.13
CA ASP A 24 1.27 5.75 12.72
C ASP A 24 1.42 5.66 11.19
N LEU A 25 2.37 6.40 10.65
CA LEU A 25 2.69 6.36 9.22
C LEU A 25 3.66 5.21 8.95
N HIS A 26 3.30 4.30 8.05
CA HIS A 26 4.18 3.21 7.64
C HIS A 26 4.89 3.57 6.33
N LEU A 27 6.23 3.49 6.34
CA LEU A 27 7.09 3.69 5.19
C LEU A 27 7.66 2.35 4.74
N VAL A 28 7.53 2.05 3.45
CA VAL A 28 8.07 0.83 2.83
C VAL A 28 9.21 1.21 1.89
N PHE A 29 10.36 0.57 2.04
CA PHE A 29 11.60 0.89 1.34
C PHE A 29 11.89 -0.10 0.21
N LYS A 30 12.53 0.40 -0.84
CA LYS A 30 13.06 -0.45 -1.92
C LYS A 30 14.17 -1.36 -1.43
N ASN A 31 15.04 -0.87 -0.56
CA ASN A 31 16.20 -1.56 -0.01
C ASN A 31 16.32 -1.38 1.50
N LYS A 32 16.84 -2.39 2.18
CA LYS A 32 17.07 -2.36 3.65
C LYS A 32 17.99 -1.22 4.10
N ILE A 33 19.02 -0.92 3.30
CA ILE A 33 20.05 0.08 3.62
C ILE A 33 19.48 1.49 3.70
N GLU A 34 18.41 1.77 2.97
CA GLU A 34 17.80 3.10 2.91
C GLU A 34 17.07 3.49 4.20
N ILE A 35 16.68 2.51 5.04
CA ILE A 35 16.05 2.76 6.35
C ILE A 35 16.99 3.58 7.25
N ASN A 36 18.30 3.36 7.17
CA ASN A 36 19.28 4.06 8.00
C ASN A 36 19.43 5.55 7.65
N LYS A 37 18.84 6.00 6.54
CA LYS A 37 18.84 7.42 6.14
C LYS A 37 17.74 8.23 6.83
N ILE A 38 16.80 7.56 7.51
CA ILE A 38 15.71 8.22 8.23
C ILE A 38 16.20 8.72 9.58
N LYS A 39 16.05 10.03 9.82
CA LYS A 39 16.46 10.73 11.06
C LYS A 39 15.34 10.84 12.10
N TYR A 40 14.20 10.21 11.88
CA TYR A 40 13.10 10.16 12.84
C TYR A 40 13.21 8.94 13.72
N ASP A 41 12.66 9.03 14.93
CA ASP A 41 12.42 7.85 15.77
C ASP A 41 11.42 6.94 15.06
N PHE A 42 11.77 5.69 14.88
CA PHE A 42 10.94 4.74 14.20
C PHE A 42 10.91 3.37 14.89
N ILE A 43 9.85 2.62 14.63
CA ILE A 43 9.73 1.21 14.98
C ILE A 43 9.88 0.41 13.68
N LYS A 44 10.83 -0.51 13.65
CA LYS A 44 11.01 -1.42 12.52
C LYS A 44 9.87 -2.43 12.50
N THR A 45 9.08 -2.45 11.41
CA THR A 45 7.93 -3.35 11.26
C THR A 45 8.29 -4.61 10.45
N THR A 46 9.14 -4.46 9.44
CA THR A 46 9.76 -5.56 8.69
C THR A 46 11.20 -5.23 8.32
N ASN A 47 11.85 -6.13 7.57
CA ASN A 47 13.18 -5.85 7.02
C ASN A 47 13.20 -4.70 6.00
N PHE A 48 12.04 -4.27 5.49
CA PHE A 48 11.91 -3.24 4.44
C PHE A 48 10.91 -2.15 4.83
N SER A 49 10.42 -2.13 6.06
CA SER A 49 9.43 -1.14 6.47
C SER A 49 9.59 -0.70 7.92
N ILE A 50 9.20 0.55 8.16
CA ILE A 50 9.21 1.18 9.48
C ILE A 50 7.87 1.86 9.74
N SER A 51 7.57 2.07 11.01
CA SER A 51 6.46 2.90 11.50
C SER A 51 7.02 4.12 12.19
N ILE A 52 6.52 5.31 11.82
CA ILE A 52 6.87 6.58 12.44
C ILE A 52 5.62 7.31 12.90
N LYS A 53 5.74 8.10 13.97
CA LYS A 53 4.69 9.05 14.34
C LYS A 53 4.71 10.21 13.35
N LYS A 54 3.59 10.45 12.65
CA LYS A 54 3.48 11.55 11.69
C LYS A 54 3.56 12.88 12.46
N LYS A 55 4.52 13.72 12.10
CA LYS A 55 4.66 15.07 12.65
C LYS A 55 4.63 16.16 11.58
N ASN A 56 4.96 15.83 10.34
CA ASN A 56 5.14 16.76 9.23
C ASN A 56 4.38 16.31 7.98
N LEU A 57 4.42 17.11 6.91
CA LEU A 57 3.96 16.69 5.60
C LEU A 57 4.80 15.51 5.13
N ILE A 58 4.17 14.56 4.43
CA ILE A 58 4.85 13.33 3.94
C ILE A 58 6.02 13.70 3.03
N GLU A 59 5.86 14.75 2.25
CA GLU A 59 6.86 15.22 1.28
C GLU A 59 8.13 15.81 1.91
N ASP A 60 8.05 16.20 3.20
CA ASP A 60 9.17 16.76 3.96
C ASP A 60 10.00 15.68 4.68
N ILE A 61 9.53 14.43 4.66
CA ILE A 61 10.27 13.32 5.26
C ILE A 61 11.42 12.93 4.33
N GLU A 62 12.62 12.81 4.90
CA GLU A 62 13.83 12.45 4.13
C GLU A 62 13.62 11.22 3.28
N GLY A 63 14.12 11.28 2.05
CA GLY A 63 14.02 10.19 1.08
C GLY A 63 12.72 10.15 0.29
N TYR A 64 11.74 11.03 0.56
CA TYR A 64 10.52 11.10 -0.26
C TYR A 64 10.83 11.56 -1.69
N LYS A 65 11.48 12.72 -1.82
CA LYS A 65 11.84 13.32 -3.13
C LYS A 65 12.81 12.44 -3.90
N GLU A 66 13.73 11.79 -3.21
CA GLU A 66 14.67 10.84 -3.76
C GLU A 66 14.05 9.49 -4.13
N GLY A 67 12.77 9.29 -3.78
CA GLY A 67 12.04 8.07 -4.10
C GLY A 67 12.60 6.83 -3.40
N LEU A 68 13.06 6.95 -2.16
CA LEU A 68 13.62 5.82 -1.42
C LEU A 68 12.53 4.89 -0.88
N TRP A 69 11.35 5.41 -0.62
CA TRP A 69 10.24 4.72 0.01
C TRP A 69 8.88 5.23 -0.48
N TRP A 70 7.83 4.53 -0.10
CA TRP A 70 6.43 4.93 -0.27
C TRP A 70 5.63 4.64 0.99
N VAL A 71 4.47 5.31 1.12
CA VAL A 71 3.52 5.06 2.21
C VAL A 71 2.65 3.86 1.86
N GLN A 72 2.56 2.90 2.79
CA GLN A 72 1.64 1.77 2.66
C GLN A 72 1.35 1.19 4.05
N ASP A 73 0.08 1.00 4.37
CA ASP A 73 -0.31 0.38 5.64
C ASP A 73 0.27 -1.02 5.81
N PHE A 74 0.65 -1.34 7.03
CA PHE A 74 1.23 -2.64 7.36
C PHE A 74 0.32 -3.80 6.94
N SER A 75 -0.99 -3.71 7.23
CA SER A 75 -1.97 -4.72 6.85
C SER A 75 -2.07 -4.92 5.33
N THR A 76 -2.00 -3.84 4.56
CA THR A 76 -2.07 -3.91 3.08
C THR A 76 -0.77 -4.40 2.44
N MET A 77 0.35 -4.29 3.17
CA MET A 77 1.67 -4.78 2.75
C MET A 77 1.80 -6.29 2.93
N LEU A 78 1.19 -6.86 3.97
CA LEU A 78 1.39 -8.26 4.38
C LEU A 78 1.12 -9.28 3.27
N PRO A 79 0.05 -9.23 2.47
CA PRO A 79 -0.20 -10.22 1.43
C PRO A 79 0.97 -10.37 0.46
N ILE A 80 1.54 -9.24 0.01
CA ILE A 80 2.68 -9.27 -0.91
C ILE A 80 3.97 -9.64 -0.18
N TYR A 81 4.14 -9.21 1.07
CA TYR A 81 5.31 -9.55 1.88
C TYR A 81 5.44 -11.08 2.06
N LEU A 82 4.33 -11.77 2.31
CA LEU A 82 4.28 -13.21 2.52
C LEU A 82 4.41 -14.04 1.23
N LEU A 83 4.21 -13.45 0.05
CA LEU A 83 4.40 -14.16 -1.21
C LEU A 83 5.88 -14.52 -1.42
N ASN A 84 6.13 -15.80 -1.60
CA ASN A 84 7.45 -16.35 -1.90
C ASN A 84 7.59 -16.68 -3.40
N ASN A 85 8.83 -16.79 -3.87
CA ASN A 85 9.17 -17.26 -5.23
C ASN A 85 8.50 -16.50 -6.38
N ILE A 86 8.29 -15.18 -6.22
CA ILE A 86 7.63 -14.34 -7.25
C ILE A 86 8.63 -13.71 -8.24
N ARG A 87 9.93 -13.84 -7.99
CA ARG A 87 10.96 -13.29 -8.87
C ARG A 87 10.82 -13.84 -10.30
N LYS A 88 10.84 -12.94 -11.28
CA LYS A 88 10.63 -13.21 -12.73
C LYS A 88 9.22 -13.72 -13.10
N LYS A 89 8.31 -13.93 -12.16
CA LYS A 89 6.92 -14.30 -12.43
C LYS A 89 6.17 -13.14 -13.09
N ASN A 90 5.24 -13.46 -13.99
CA ASN A 90 4.32 -12.51 -14.57
C ASN A 90 3.15 -12.29 -13.58
N VAL A 91 3.04 -11.11 -13.03
CA VAL A 91 2.04 -10.79 -12.01
C VAL A 91 1.14 -9.67 -12.51
N ALA A 92 -0.17 -9.87 -12.43
CA ALA A 92 -1.14 -8.80 -12.61
C ALA A 92 -1.52 -8.19 -11.25
N ASP A 93 -1.57 -6.86 -11.19
CA ASP A 93 -2.10 -6.12 -10.05
C ASP A 93 -3.35 -5.36 -10.51
N PHE A 94 -4.52 -5.82 -10.08
CA PHE A 94 -5.83 -5.29 -10.45
C PHE A 94 -6.28 -4.26 -9.42
N CYS A 95 -6.87 -3.16 -9.88
CA CYS A 95 -7.20 -1.99 -9.06
C CYS A 95 -5.94 -1.40 -8.39
N ALA A 96 -4.86 -1.31 -9.15
CA ALA A 96 -3.50 -1.16 -8.66
C ALA A 96 -3.18 0.18 -7.97
N ALA A 97 -3.88 1.26 -8.34
CA ALA A 97 -3.57 2.59 -7.80
C ALA A 97 -3.96 2.76 -6.32
N PRO A 98 -3.14 3.47 -5.55
CA PRO A 98 -2.03 4.37 -5.91
C PRO A 98 -0.66 3.69 -6.16
N GLY A 99 -0.57 2.34 -6.10
CA GLY A 99 0.60 1.60 -6.53
C GLY A 99 1.36 0.83 -5.44
N GLY A 100 0.96 0.91 -4.17
CA GLY A 100 1.70 0.30 -3.06
C GLY A 100 2.03 -1.18 -3.27
N LYS A 101 1.06 -2.01 -3.65
CA LYS A 101 1.26 -3.45 -3.95
C LYS A 101 2.10 -3.64 -5.21
N THR A 102 1.85 -2.86 -6.27
CA THR A 102 2.67 -2.81 -7.48
C THR A 102 4.15 -2.60 -7.15
N PHE A 103 4.47 -1.60 -6.30
CA PHE A 103 5.86 -1.28 -5.96
C PHE A 103 6.53 -2.43 -5.19
N GLN A 104 5.81 -3.06 -4.25
CA GLN A 104 6.30 -4.24 -3.55
C GLN A 104 6.59 -5.41 -4.51
N LEU A 105 5.70 -5.68 -5.46
CA LEU A 105 5.88 -6.75 -6.46
C LEU A 105 7.12 -6.51 -7.31
N ILE A 106 7.32 -5.26 -7.79
CA ILE A 106 8.49 -4.88 -8.58
C ILE A 106 9.77 -5.05 -7.76
N THR A 107 9.80 -4.58 -6.51
CA THR A 107 10.99 -4.69 -5.65
C THR A 107 11.34 -6.14 -5.28
N LYS A 108 10.36 -7.04 -5.28
CA LYS A 108 10.57 -8.50 -5.16
C LYS A 108 11.01 -9.15 -6.49
N GLY A 109 11.14 -8.39 -7.57
CA GLY A 109 11.65 -8.85 -8.86
C GLY A 109 10.61 -9.50 -9.77
N ALA A 110 9.32 -9.28 -9.54
CA ALA A 110 8.25 -9.72 -10.43
C ALA A 110 8.18 -8.88 -11.71
N LYS A 111 7.66 -9.46 -12.80
CA LYS A 111 7.28 -8.76 -14.03
C LYS A 111 5.83 -8.32 -13.90
N VAL A 112 5.61 -7.07 -13.51
CA VAL A 112 4.29 -6.57 -13.13
C VAL A 112 3.56 -5.93 -14.30
N THR A 113 2.26 -6.23 -14.40
CA THR A 113 1.28 -5.47 -15.20
C THR A 113 0.22 -4.93 -14.25
N SER A 114 0.18 -3.62 -14.07
CA SER A 114 -0.75 -2.92 -13.19
C SER A 114 -1.92 -2.37 -13.98
N ILE A 115 -3.14 -2.63 -13.52
CA ILE A 115 -4.37 -2.25 -14.22
C ILE A 115 -5.21 -1.41 -13.26
N GLU A 116 -5.59 -0.21 -13.71
CA GLU A 116 -6.43 0.71 -12.97
C GLU A 116 -7.44 1.35 -13.93
N LYS A 117 -8.72 1.44 -13.52
CA LYS A 117 -9.78 2.03 -14.35
C LYS A 117 -9.98 3.52 -14.14
N ASN A 118 -9.67 4.01 -12.95
CA ASN A 118 -9.84 5.42 -12.62
C ASN A 118 -8.66 6.23 -13.15
N ASN A 119 -8.93 7.16 -14.06
CA ASN A 119 -7.91 7.95 -14.73
C ASN A 119 -7.04 8.77 -13.75
N LYS A 120 -7.66 9.45 -12.77
CA LYS A 120 -6.91 10.25 -11.78
C LYS A 120 -5.98 9.38 -10.95
N ARG A 121 -6.48 8.25 -10.44
CA ARG A 121 -5.68 7.29 -9.65
C ARG A 121 -4.57 6.66 -10.49
N TYR A 122 -4.83 6.35 -11.76
CA TYR A 122 -3.83 5.83 -12.69
C TYR A 122 -2.66 6.81 -12.88
N HIS A 123 -2.94 8.10 -13.09
CA HIS A 123 -1.89 9.12 -13.21
C HIS A 123 -1.08 9.27 -11.92
N LEU A 124 -1.74 9.28 -10.75
CA LEU A 124 -1.06 9.30 -9.46
C LEU A 124 -0.11 8.09 -9.30
N MET A 125 -0.53 6.89 -9.69
CA MET A 125 0.34 5.71 -9.69
C MET A 125 1.55 5.90 -10.61
N LYS A 126 1.36 6.46 -11.80
CA LYS A 126 2.47 6.73 -12.73
C LYS A 126 3.47 7.75 -12.18
N GLU A 127 3.00 8.80 -11.54
CA GLU A 127 3.84 9.79 -10.86
C GLU A 127 4.67 9.13 -9.74
N ASN A 128 4.04 8.28 -8.93
CA ASN A 128 4.73 7.52 -7.91
C ASN A 128 5.77 6.55 -8.50
N LEU A 129 5.45 5.83 -9.56
CA LEU A 129 6.42 4.98 -10.27
C LEU A 129 7.63 5.78 -10.75
N LYS A 130 7.40 6.97 -11.32
CA LYS A 130 8.47 7.89 -11.75
C LYS A 130 9.30 8.35 -10.55
N ARG A 131 8.67 8.85 -9.47
CA ARG A 131 9.36 9.29 -8.25
C ARG A 131 10.22 8.18 -7.65
N LEU A 132 9.69 6.96 -7.58
CA LEU A 132 10.39 5.80 -7.03
C LEU A 132 11.43 5.20 -8.00
N ASN A 133 11.54 5.70 -9.24
CA ASN A 133 12.34 5.10 -10.31
C ASN A 133 12.04 3.59 -10.49
N LEU A 134 10.76 3.23 -10.46
CA LEU A 134 10.27 1.87 -10.71
C LEU A 134 9.57 1.80 -12.06
N LYS A 135 9.67 0.65 -12.73
CA LYS A 135 9.08 0.45 -14.06
C LYS A 135 8.25 -0.83 -14.09
N CYS A 136 7.04 -0.74 -14.65
CA CYS A 136 6.21 -1.89 -14.99
C CYS A 136 5.30 -1.54 -16.18
N ASN A 137 4.60 -2.55 -16.70
CA ASN A 137 3.54 -2.30 -17.66
C ASN A 137 2.31 -1.73 -16.92
N THR A 138 1.75 -0.61 -17.40
CA THR A 138 0.58 0.02 -16.79
C THR A 138 -0.54 0.13 -17.82
N VAL A 139 -1.76 -0.23 -17.45
CA VAL A 139 -2.93 -0.26 -18.32
C VAL A 139 -4.07 0.52 -17.67
N LEU A 140 -4.56 1.55 -18.35
CA LEU A 140 -5.77 2.27 -17.94
C LEU A 140 -6.98 1.58 -18.56
N LYS A 141 -7.61 0.68 -17.79
CA LYS A 141 -8.77 -0.08 -18.26
C LYS A 141 -9.56 -0.67 -17.10
N ASP A 142 -10.85 -0.90 -17.30
CA ASP A 142 -11.64 -1.72 -16.38
C ASP A 142 -11.25 -3.19 -16.53
N VAL A 143 -10.98 -3.84 -15.43
CA VAL A 143 -10.60 -5.27 -15.37
C VAL A 143 -11.70 -6.15 -15.96
N LEU A 144 -12.97 -5.80 -15.75
CA LEU A 144 -14.12 -6.54 -16.26
C LEU A 144 -14.19 -6.56 -17.79
N THR A 145 -13.57 -5.58 -18.44
CA THR A 145 -13.53 -5.47 -19.92
C THR A 145 -12.17 -5.86 -20.49
N LEU A 146 -11.27 -6.39 -19.63
CA LEU A 146 -9.92 -6.76 -20.03
C LEU A 146 -9.96 -8.04 -20.90
N ASN A 147 -9.96 -7.86 -22.21
CA ASN A 147 -9.73 -8.98 -23.11
C ASN A 147 -8.21 -9.15 -23.31
N SER A 148 -7.59 -9.99 -22.49
CA SER A 148 -6.16 -10.26 -22.55
C SER A 148 -5.92 -11.73 -22.80
N GLN A 149 -5.19 -12.04 -23.87
CA GLN A 149 -4.65 -13.39 -24.09
C GLN A 149 -3.41 -13.65 -23.21
N LYS A 150 -2.91 -12.62 -22.53
CA LYS A 150 -1.73 -12.74 -21.66
C LYS A 150 -2.10 -13.50 -20.40
N LYS A 151 -1.42 -14.61 -20.18
CA LYS A 151 -1.53 -15.40 -18.95
C LYS A 151 -0.61 -14.81 -17.88
N PHE A 152 -1.07 -14.82 -16.63
CA PHE A 152 -0.32 -14.42 -15.46
C PHE A 152 -0.08 -15.61 -14.54
N ASP A 153 1.07 -15.65 -13.92
CA ASP A 153 1.38 -16.67 -12.90
C ASP A 153 0.64 -16.37 -11.58
N ILE A 154 0.43 -15.08 -11.31
CA ILE A 154 -0.22 -14.59 -10.09
C ILE A 154 -1.10 -13.39 -10.46
N ILE A 155 -2.26 -13.31 -9.85
CA ILE A 155 -3.15 -12.15 -9.92
C ILE A 155 -3.37 -11.64 -8.49
N ILE A 156 -3.10 -10.36 -8.28
CA ILE A 156 -3.46 -9.64 -7.07
C ILE A 156 -4.71 -8.83 -7.38
N LEU A 157 -5.73 -8.98 -6.56
CA LEU A 157 -6.96 -8.20 -6.64
C LEU A 157 -7.21 -7.50 -5.30
N ASP A 158 -7.06 -6.18 -5.30
CA ASP A 158 -7.38 -5.30 -4.16
C ASP A 158 -8.52 -4.37 -4.57
N ALA A 159 -9.70 -4.96 -4.73
CA ALA A 159 -10.87 -4.25 -5.23
C ALA A 159 -11.35 -3.18 -4.22
N PRO A 160 -11.87 -2.04 -4.71
CA PRO A 160 -12.54 -1.07 -3.85
C PRO A 160 -13.65 -1.72 -3.04
N CYS A 161 -13.67 -1.45 -1.75
CA CYS A 161 -14.67 -1.96 -0.80
C CYS A 161 -15.17 -0.81 0.08
N SER A 162 -16.01 -1.12 1.09
CA SER A 162 -16.46 -0.16 2.10
C SER A 162 -15.35 0.43 2.97
N SER A 163 -14.12 -0.07 2.82
CA SER A 163 -12.91 0.48 3.45
C SER A 163 -12.94 0.57 4.98
N VAL A 164 -13.68 -0.33 5.64
CA VAL A 164 -13.80 -0.36 7.12
C VAL A 164 -12.43 -0.39 7.81
N GLY A 165 -11.42 -0.99 7.18
CA GLY A 165 -10.04 -0.97 7.66
C GLY A 165 -9.39 0.41 7.72
N THR A 166 -9.96 1.41 7.05
CA THR A 166 -9.44 2.81 7.05
C THR A 166 -10.17 3.72 8.03
N ILE A 167 -11.10 3.19 8.83
CA ILE A 167 -11.94 3.98 9.77
C ILE A 167 -11.10 4.84 10.74
N ARG A 168 -9.90 4.41 11.10
CA ARG A 168 -8.99 5.21 11.95
C ARG A 168 -8.42 6.44 11.26
N ARG A 169 -8.43 6.50 9.93
CA ARG A 169 -7.98 7.65 9.13
C ARG A 169 -9.15 8.47 8.62
N ASN A 170 -10.29 7.83 8.42
CA ASN A 170 -11.51 8.42 7.89
C ASN A 170 -12.67 7.97 8.77
N PRO A 171 -12.79 8.51 10.01
CA PRO A 171 -13.81 8.06 10.97
C PRO A 171 -15.25 8.41 10.55
N GLU A 172 -15.40 9.24 9.51
CA GLU A 172 -16.68 9.65 8.93
C GLU A 172 -17.24 8.65 7.89
N ILE A 173 -16.51 7.59 7.54
CA ILE A 173 -16.98 6.55 6.59
C ILE A 173 -18.01 5.61 7.24
#